data_df48e50c664501ff060bb29534616c93
#
_entry.id   df48e50c664501ff060bb29534616c93
#
_cell.length_a   1.000
_cell.length_b   1.000
_cell.length_c   1.000
_cell.angle_alpha   90.00
_cell.angle_beta   90.00
_cell.angle_gamma   90.00
#
_symmetry.space_group_name_H-M   'P 1'
#
loop_
_entity.id
_entity.type
_entity.pdbx_description
1 polymer ?
#
loop_
_entity_poly.entity_id
_entity_poly.type
_entity_poly.pdbx_seq_one_letter_code
_entity_poly.pdbx_strand_id
1 'polypeptide(L)'
;HFFFKALGGGDDGLFAGLLTAHIGAASGVSLAGLIQPIGWPAITPDLRVPFTGNGREVLERIEASCGGTVTRLDGVRAQYATGWALARMSITEPLITLRFEGCDPASLREIANRFLAGVPELSSIVSQKIRSLDI
;
A
#
# COMPACT_ATOMS: atom_id res chain seq x y z
N HIS A 1 5.67 2.78 12.42
CA HIS A 1 5.64 2.91 13.88
C HIS A 1 5.01 1.65 14.49
N PHE A 2 5.54 1.20 15.63
CA PHE A 2 5.00 0.07 16.42
C PHE A 2 4.50 0.60 17.76
N PHE A 3 3.20 0.49 17.98
CA PHE A 3 2.54 0.98 19.20
C PHE A 3 2.33 -0.16 20.19
N PHE A 4 2.68 0.04 21.43
CA PHE A 4 2.63 -1.00 22.47
C PHE A 4 1.69 -0.61 23.61
N LYS A 5 0.71 -1.48 23.88
CA LYS A 5 -0.20 -1.32 25.04
C LYS A 5 0.58 -1.22 26.36
N ALA A 6 1.67 -1.99 26.50
CA ALA A 6 2.53 -1.97 27.70
C ALA A 6 3.21 -0.62 27.94
N LEU A 7 3.33 0.23 26.90
CA LEU A 7 3.89 1.57 26.97
C LEU A 7 2.80 2.67 26.92
N GLY A 8 1.59 2.37 27.38
CA GLY A 8 0.48 3.31 27.36
C GLY A 8 -0.01 3.70 25.97
N GLY A 9 0.28 2.88 24.94
CA GLY A 9 -0.06 3.15 23.54
C GLY A 9 0.96 4.01 22.81
N GLY A 10 2.11 4.30 23.40
CA GLY A 10 3.23 4.97 22.73
C GLY A 10 3.95 4.06 21.72
N ASP A 11 4.57 4.66 20.71
CA ASP A 11 5.49 3.96 19.82
C ASP A 11 6.92 4.00 20.37
N ASP A 12 7.66 2.90 20.19
CA ASP A 12 9.04 2.78 20.65
C ASP A 12 9.81 1.80 19.76
N GLY A 13 10.73 2.34 18.95
CA GLY A 13 11.55 1.55 18.04
C GLY A 13 12.58 0.68 18.75
N LEU A 14 13.12 1.12 19.90
CA LEU A 14 14.08 0.35 20.69
C LEU A 14 13.38 -0.86 21.34
N PHE A 15 12.22 -0.64 21.94
CA PHE A 15 11.40 -1.72 22.50
C PHE A 15 11.00 -2.73 21.42
N ALA A 16 10.59 -2.27 20.22
CA ALA A 16 10.30 -3.13 19.08
C ALA A 16 11.51 -3.99 18.69
N GLY A 17 12.69 -3.39 18.61
CA GLY A 17 13.94 -4.11 18.29
C GLY A 17 14.29 -5.17 19.33
N LEU A 18 14.23 -4.83 20.61
CA LEU A 18 14.49 -5.77 21.72
C LEU A 18 13.48 -6.90 21.78
N LEU A 19 12.19 -6.60 21.55
CA LEU A 19 11.13 -7.62 21.50
C LEU A 19 11.34 -8.57 20.32
N THR A 20 11.71 -8.05 19.15
CA THR A 20 12.03 -8.86 17.97
C THR A 20 13.22 -9.79 18.22
N ALA A 21 14.29 -9.27 18.82
CA ALA A 21 15.45 -10.08 19.20
C ALA A 21 15.09 -11.17 20.23
N HIS A 22 14.26 -10.83 21.21
CA HIS A 22 13.77 -11.78 22.21
C HIS A 22 12.93 -12.90 21.57
N ILE A 23 11.99 -12.56 20.67
CA ILE A 23 11.18 -13.54 19.96
C ILE A 23 12.07 -14.47 19.12
N GLY A 24 13.04 -13.93 18.39
CA GLY A 24 13.99 -14.73 17.61
C GLY A 24 14.78 -15.70 18.49
N ALA A 25 15.30 -15.23 19.63
CA ALA A 25 16.05 -16.09 20.57
C ALA A 25 15.18 -17.14 21.24
N ALA A 26 13.96 -16.78 21.65
CA ALA A 26 13.03 -17.69 22.33
C ALA A 26 12.43 -18.74 21.41
N SER A 27 12.19 -18.41 20.14
CA SER A 27 11.62 -19.34 19.17
C SER A 27 12.59 -20.39 18.64
N GLY A 28 13.91 -20.14 18.74
CA GLY A 28 14.94 -20.96 18.11
C GLY A 28 14.91 -20.98 16.58
N VAL A 29 14.11 -20.08 15.96
CA VAL A 29 13.94 -19.94 14.51
C VAL A 29 14.50 -18.60 14.06
N SER A 30 15.12 -18.55 12.88
CA SER A 30 15.58 -17.26 12.32
C SER A 30 14.41 -16.32 12.06
N LEU A 31 14.66 -15.00 12.05
CA LEU A 31 13.63 -14.01 11.72
C LEU A 31 13.02 -14.26 10.35
N ALA A 32 13.82 -14.68 9.36
CA ALA A 32 13.33 -15.07 8.04
C ALA A 32 12.35 -16.26 8.13
N GLY A 33 12.66 -17.26 8.96
CA GLY A 33 11.78 -18.41 9.21
C GLY A 33 10.47 -18.03 9.91
N LEU A 34 10.49 -17.01 10.79
CA LEU A 34 9.27 -16.50 11.44
C LEU A 34 8.37 -15.73 10.46
N ILE A 35 8.95 -15.07 9.47
CA ILE A 35 8.20 -14.30 8.48
C ILE A 35 7.69 -15.18 7.33
N GLN A 36 8.40 -16.29 7.03
CA GLN A 36 8.08 -17.17 5.91
C GLN A 36 6.60 -17.59 5.82
N PRO A 37 5.89 -17.94 6.92
CA PRO A 37 4.47 -18.29 6.87
C PRO A 37 3.54 -17.14 6.48
N ILE A 38 3.98 -15.88 6.64
CA ILE A 38 3.22 -14.69 6.26
C ILE A 38 3.22 -14.51 4.74
N GLY A 39 4.25 -15.04 4.06
CA GLY A 39 4.48 -14.85 2.63
C GLY A 39 5.08 -13.46 2.31
N TRP A 40 5.37 -13.27 1.03
CA TRP A 40 5.89 -12.01 0.50
C TRP A 40 4.89 -11.47 -0.52
N PRO A 41 4.03 -10.52 -0.14
CA PRO A 41 3.12 -9.90 -1.09
C PRO A 41 3.90 -9.11 -2.14
N ALA A 42 3.36 -9.06 -3.35
CA ALA A 42 3.82 -8.11 -4.34
C ALA A 42 3.37 -6.71 -3.92
N ILE A 43 4.30 -5.78 -3.79
CA ILE A 43 3.99 -4.41 -3.36
C ILE A 43 4.78 -3.40 -4.20
N THR A 44 4.10 -2.33 -4.64
CA THR A 44 4.79 -1.22 -5.31
C THR A 44 5.44 -0.29 -4.29
N PRO A 45 6.52 0.40 -4.64
CA PRO A 45 6.89 1.63 -3.95
C PRO A 45 5.77 2.68 -4.12
N ASP A 46 5.93 3.85 -3.49
CA ASP A 46 5.07 5.00 -3.76
C ASP A 46 5.25 5.45 -5.23
N LEU A 47 4.22 5.22 -6.05
CA LEU A 47 4.20 5.64 -7.44
C LEU A 47 3.75 7.10 -7.51
N ARG A 48 4.71 8.00 -7.65
CA ARG A 48 4.46 9.44 -7.76
C ARG A 48 4.19 9.79 -9.23
N VAL A 49 3.00 10.33 -9.50
CA VAL A 49 2.56 10.72 -10.84
C VAL A 49 2.24 12.22 -10.85
N PRO A 50 2.91 13.04 -11.68
CA PRO A 50 2.55 14.46 -11.84
C PRO A 50 1.07 14.58 -12.19
N PHE A 51 0.36 15.45 -11.47
CA PHE A 51 -1.07 15.66 -11.65
C PHE A 51 -1.42 17.12 -11.30
N THR A 52 -1.89 17.86 -12.29
CA THR A 52 -2.28 19.27 -12.16
C THR A 52 -3.78 19.50 -12.22
N GLY A 53 -4.57 18.42 -12.34
CA GLY A 53 -6.03 18.49 -12.37
C GLY A 53 -6.67 18.67 -11.00
N ASN A 54 -7.99 18.60 -10.96
CA ASN A 54 -8.74 18.66 -9.72
C ASN A 54 -8.55 17.36 -8.90
N GLY A 55 -7.77 17.45 -7.82
CA GLY A 55 -7.44 16.31 -6.97
C GLY A 55 -8.66 15.67 -6.30
N ARG A 56 -9.68 16.48 -5.92
CA ARG A 56 -10.92 15.95 -5.35
C ARG A 56 -11.68 15.12 -6.39
N GLU A 57 -11.85 15.66 -7.57
CA GLU A 57 -12.60 15.02 -8.64
C GLU A 57 -11.97 13.67 -9.05
N VAL A 58 -10.64 13.61 -9.19
CA VAL A 58 -9.94 12.37 -9.55
C VAL A 58 -10.10 11.30 -8.46
N LEU A 59 -10.03 11.67 -7.18
CA LEU A 59 -10.24 10.74 -6.07
C LEU A 59 -11.70 10.25 -6.01
N GLU A 60 -12.68 11.12 -6.26
CA GLU A 60 -14.09 10.74 -6.35
C GLU A 60 -14.37 9.77 -7.51
N ARG A 61 -13.74 9.99 -8.68
CA ARG A 61 -13.83 9.07 -9.83
C ARG A 61 -13.22 7.69 -9.52
N ILE A 62 -12.05 7.67 -8.86
CA ILE A 62 -11.42 6.42 -8.41
C ILE A 62 -12.36 5.69 -7.46
N GLU A 63 -12.87 6.36 -6.45
CA GLU A 63 -13.78 5.76 -5.48
C GLU A 63 -15.04 5.18 -6.11
N ALA A 64 -15.67 5.93 -7.01
CA ALA A 64 -16.90 5.50 -7.68
C ALA A 64 -16.71 4.24 -8.54
N SER A 65 -15.48 3.97 -9.02
CA SER A 65 -15.19 2.89 -9.97
C SER A 65 -14.37 1.73 -9.39
N CYS A 66 -13.69 1.90 -8.24
CA CYS A 66 -12.72 0.93 -7.75
C CYS A 66 -13.32 -0.41 -7.29
N GLY A 67 -14.60 -0.45 -6.90
CA GLY A 67 -15.33 -1.69 -6.57
C GLY A 67 -14.77 -2.49 -5.38
N GLY A 68 -13.99 -1.85 -4.50
CA GLY A 68 -13.50 -2.41 -3.25
C GLY A 68 -14.23 -1.82 -2.03
N THR A 69 -13.88 -2.31 -0.82
CA THR A 69 -14.30 -1.65 0.42
C THR A 69 -13.43 -0.42 0.66
N VAL A 70 -14.03 0.77 0.62
CA VAL A 70 -13.32 2.05 0.63
C VAL A 70 -13.19 2.63 2.03
N THR A 71 -12.02 3.20 2.33
CA THR A 71 -11.75 4.09 3.47
C THR A 71 -11.12 5.40 2.99
N ARG A 72 -11.40 6.52 3.71
CA ARG A 72 -11.01 7.89 3.33
C ARG A 72 -10.19 8.62 4.40
N LEU A 73 -9.32 7.90 5.12
CA LEU A 73 -8.49 8.52 6.17
C LEU A 73 -7.40 9.43 5.59
N ASP A 74 -6.76 8.98 4.50
CA ASP A 74 -5.71 9.72 3.80
C ASP A 74 -5.83 9.44 2.30
N GLY A 75 -6.71 10.17 1.64
CA GLY A 75 -7.10 9.90 0.25
C GLY A 75 -8.13 8.79 0.13
N VAL A 76 -8.04 7.98 -0.94
CA VAL A 76 -8.93 6.84 -1.21
C VAL A 76 -8.11 5.55 -1.09
N ARG A 77 -8.46 4.69 -0.13
CA ARG A 77 -7.91 3.35 0.01
C ARG A 77 -9.01 2.32 -0.21
N ALA A 78 -8.80 1.42 -1.15
CA ALA A 78 -9.72 0.30 -1.42
C ALA A 78 -9.10 -1.02 -0.99
N GLN A 79 -9.85 -1.82 -0.24
CA GLN A 79 -9.50 -3.18 0.16
C GLN A 79 -10.19 -4.19 -0.76
N TYR A 80 -9.44 -5.19 -1.21
CA TYR A 80 -9.89 -6.33 -2.02
C TYR A 80 -9.56 -7.64 -1.29
N ALA A 81 -10.10 -8.76 -1.77
CA ALA A 81 -9.81 -10.08 -1.20
C ALA A 81 -8.32 -10.46 -1.29
N THR A 82 -7.63 -10.01 -2.34
CA THR A 82 -6.24 -10.37 -2.65
C THR A 82 -5.23 -9.25 -2.40
N GLY A 83 -5.64 -8.13 -1.80
CA GLY A 83 -4.75 -7.01 -1.54
C GLY A 83 -5.46 -5.68 -1.40
N TRP A 84 -4.75 -4.57 -1.64
CA TRP A 84 -5.31 -3.22 -1.49
C TRP A 84 -4.65 -2.22 -2.45
N ALA A 85 -5.32 -1.08 -2.62
CA ALA A 85 -4.82 0.07 -3.37
C ALA A 85 -5.04 1.36 -2.58
N LEU A 86 -4.16 2.34 -2.78
CA LEU A 86 -4.23 3.68 -2.19
C LEU A 86 -3.94 4.73 -3.25
N ALA A 87 -4.73 5.81 -3.24
CA ALA A 87 -4.47 7.04 -3.97
C ALA A 87 -4.61 8.24 -3.03
N ARG A 88 -3.62 9.12 -3.01
CA ARG A 88 -3.67 10.36 -2.25
C ARG A 88 -3.03 11.52 -3.00
N MET A 89 -3.58 12.71 -2.83
CA MET A 89 -2.94 13.92 -3.34
C MET A 89 -1.79 14.35 -2.44
N SER A 90 -0.69 14.77 -3.04
CA SER A 90 0.36 15.45 -2.29
C SER A 90 -0.12 16.84 -1.85
N ILE A 91 0.26 17.25 -0.63
CA ILE A 91 -0.06 18.57 -0.09
C ILE A 91 0.93 19.62 -0.60
N THR A 92 2.17 19.20 -0.86
CA THR A 92 3.30 20.10 -1.15
C THR A 92 3.68 20.16 -2.63
N GLU A 93 3.23 19.20 -3.43
CA GLU A 93 3.62 19.07 -4.84
C GLU A 93 2.40 18.75 -5.72
N PRO A 94 2.38 19.19 -6.98
CA PRO A 94 1.28 18.90 -7.91
C PRO A 94 1.40 17.44 -8.43
N LEU A 95 1.15 16.46 -7.56
CA LEU A 95 1.19 15.06 -7.90
C LEU A 95 0.19 14.23 -7.08
N ILE A 96 -0.17 13.10 -7.64
CA ILE A 96 -0.87 12.02 -6.94
C ILE A 96 0.10 10.89 -6.61
N THR A 97 0.03 10.40 -5.39
CA THR A 97 0.78 9.21 -4.95
C THR A 97 -0.17 8.02 -4.94
N LEU A 98 0.29 6.95 -5.58
CA LEU A 98 -0.45 5.69 -5.65
C LEU A 98 0.41 4.56 -5.10
N ARG A 99 -0.23 3.59 -4.43
CA ARG A 99 0.44 2.39 -3.92
C ARG A 99 -0.50 1.20 -4.03
N PHE A 100 0.06 0.05 -4.41
CA PHE A 100 -0.69 -1.18 -4.62
C PHE A 100 0.00 -2.35 -3.93
N GLU A 101 -0.79 -3.26 -3.40
CA GLU A 101 -0.34 -4.53 -2.86
C GLU A 101 -1.29 -5.63 -3.32
N GLY A 102 -0.73 -6.77 -3.71
CA GLY A 102 -1.44 -7.98 -4.04
C GLY A 102 -0.76 -9.21 -3.44
N CYS A 103 -1.48 -10.29 -3.24
CA CYS A 103 -0.90 -11.55 -2.74
C CYS A 103 0.20 -12.10 -3.70
N ASP A 104 0.15 -11.72 -4.97
CA ASP A 104 1.13 -12.02 -6.02
C ASP A 104 1.15 -10.89 -7.08
N PRO A 105 2.11 -10.92 -8.03
CA PRO A 105 2.22 -9.90 -9.07
C PRO A 105 0.99 -9.81 -10.00
N ALA A 106 0.27 -10.90 -10.23
CA ALA A 106 -0.92 -10.91 -11.08
C ALA A 106 -2.08 -10.19 -10.37
N SER A 107 -2.32 -10.53 -9.11
CA SER A 107 -3.31 -9.87 -8.23
C SER A 107 -3.05 -8.38 -8.08
N LEU A 108 -1.77 -7.98 -7.91
CA LEU A 108 -1.40 -6.58 -7.84
C LEU A 108 -1.78 -5.82 -9.11
N ARG A 109 -1.49 -6.37 -10.30
CA ARG A 109 -1.85 -5.76 -11.58
C ARG A 109 -3.36 -5.66 -11.78
N GLU A 110 -4.10 -6.70 -11.40
CA GLU A 110 -5.56 -6.71 -11.44
C GLU A 110 -6.15 -5.62 -10.53
N ILE A 111 -5.66 -5.52 -9.28
CA ILE A 111 -6.06 -4.48 -8.33
C ILE A 111 -5.79 -3.10 -8.90
N ALA A 112 -4.60 -2.85 -9.46
CA ALA A 112 -4.26 -1.56 -10.06
C ALA A 112 -5.20 -1.20 -11.23
N ASN A 113 -5.48 -2.13 -12.12
CA ASN A 113 -6.41 -1.92 -13.23
C ASN A 113 -7.83 -1.63 -12.74
N ARG A 114 -8.32 -2.40 -11.77
CA ARG A 114 -9.66 -2.23 -11.20
C ARG A 114 -9.78 -0.91 -10.44
N PHE A 115 -8.78 -0.57 -9.63
CA PHE A 115 -8.74 0.66 -8.85
C PHE A 115 -8.76 1.92 -9.73
N LEU A 116 -8.09 1.87 -10.88
CA LEU A 116 -7.96 3.00 -11.81
C LEU A 116 -8.93 2.93 -13.00
N ALA A 117 -9.96 2.08 -12.95
CA ALA A 117 -10.90 1.89 -14.06
C ALA A 117 -11.61 3.20 -14.48
N GLY A 118 -11.92 4.07 -13.51
CA GLY A 118 -12.56 5.37 -13.75
C GLY A 118 -11.61 6.50 -14.18
N VAL A 119 -10.29 6.25 -14.23
CA VAL A 119 -9.27 7.28 -14.51
C VAL A 119 -8.22 6.76 -15.50
N PRO A 120 -8.60 6.55 -16.78
CA PRO A 120 -7.74 5.92 -17.79
C PRO A 120 -6.44 6.70 -18.02
N GLU A 121 -6.44 8.01 -17.82
CA GLU A 121 -5.25 8.88 -17.90
C GLU A 121 -4.16 8.50 -16.88
N LEU A 122 -4.53 8.06 -15.68
CA LEU A 122 -3.59 7.55 -14.68
C LEU A 122 -3.28 6.06 -14.90
N SER A 123 -4.26 5.28 -15.32
CA SER A 123 -4.12 3.83 -15.51
C SER A 123 -2.98 3.47 -16.46
N SER A 124 -2.83 4.18 -17.58
CA SER A 124 -1.77 3.92 -18.58
C SER A 124 -0.38 4.19 -17.98
N ILE A 125 -0.20 5.31 -17.28
CA ILE A 125 1.06 5.70 -16.66
C ILE A 125 1.45 4.70 -15.56
N VAL A 126 0.49 4.36 -14.70
CA VAL A 126 0.70 3.42 -13.58
C VAL A 126 1.03 2.03 -14.09
N SER A 127 0.32 1.54 -15.10
CA SER A 127 0.61 0.24 -15.72
C SER A 127 2.01 0.16 -16.32
N GLN A 128 2.50 1.25 -16.92
CA GLN A 128 3.87 1.32 -17.42
C GLN A 128 4.88 1.29 -16.26
N LYS A 129 4.65 2.08 -15.19
CA LYS A 129 5.50 2.08 -14.00
C LYS A 129 5.55 0.70 -13.33
N ILE A 130 4.41 0.02 -13.15
CA ILE A 130 4.36 -1.32 -12.54
C ILE A 130 5.13 -2.34 -13.40
N ARG A 131 5.04 -2.27 -14.74
CA ARG A 131 5.81 -3.17 -15.62
C ARG A 131 7.32 -2.96 -15.54
N SER A 132 7.78 -1.78 -15.16
CA SER A 132 9.22 -1.49 -14.99
C SER A 132 9.76 -1.88 -13.61
N LEU A 133 8.90 -2.35 -12.70
CA LEU A 133 9.32 -2.85 -11.38
C LEU A 133 9.59 -4.36 -11.46
N ASP A 134 10.62 -4.79 -10.76
CA ASP A 134 10.97 -6.22 -10.59
C ASP A 134 10.08 -6.86 -9.48
N ILE A 135 8.77 -6.95 -9.77
CA ILE A 135 7.75 -7.51 -8.87
C ILE A 135 6.82 -8.47 -9.61
#